data_2192b76a63316e764ec301eb3748fbee
#
_entry.id   2192b76a63316e764ec301eb3748fbee
#
_cell.length_a   1.000
_cell.length_b   1.000
_cell.length_c   1.000
_cell.angle_alpha   90.00
_cell.angle_beta   90.00
_cell.angle_gamma   90.00
#
_symmetry.space_group_name_H-M   'P 1'
#
loop_
_entity.id
_entity.type
_entity.pdbx_description
1 polymer ?
#
loop_
_entity_poly.entity_id
_entity_poly.type
_entity_poly.pdbx_seq_one_letter_code
_entity_poly.pdbx_strand_id
1 'polypeptide(L)'
;KKITEEAVAKAVANSRKASENYRAQLALRKDHDPVTSLTNELYALFMCHLMAGSEEAVKYTKLLLEDVKKAPKGEGLHVLWMHIMPFLQEPVKEVFNYNQKMHIRACDFIADGFQEMHHEDPYEAMAEKMVNCIYNGNVNQRIEAAKNLAKETDVDGAILFAHWGCKGTIGASSLIKSSLEKDGLPTMILDGDGCNPANTSDGQVSTRLQAFIEMLEKAKSE
;
A
#
# COMPACT_ATOMS: atom_id res chain seq x y z
N LYS A 1 30.96 -8.13 9.70
CA LYS A 1 31.27 -7.84 8.27
C LYS A 1 31.64 -6.36 8.14
N LYS A 2 32.62 -6.03 7.30
CA LYS A 2 32.96 -4.65 6.97
C LYS A 2 32.01 -4.19 5.84
N ILE A 3 31.36 -3.06 6.03
CA ILE A 3 30.57 -2.41 4.97
C ILE A 3 31.55 -1.66 4.07
N THR A 4 31.54 -1.93 2.77
CA THR A 4 32.37 -1.25 1.77
C THR A 4 31.50 -0.34 0.91
N GLU A 5 32.08 0.70 0.34
CA GLU A 5 31.38 1.62 -0.57
C GLU A 5 30.78 0.88 -1.78
N GLU A 6 31.49 -0.10 -2.32
CA GLU A 6 31.00 -0.94 -3.41
C GLU A 6 29.75 -1.74 -3.00
N ALA A 7 29.72 -2.29 -1.78
CA ALA A 7 28.55 -3.01 -1.27
C ALA A 7 27.35 -2.09 -1.09
N VAL A 8 27.56 -0.85 -0.64
CA VAL A 8 26.52 0.17 -0.52
C VAL A 8 26.00 0.56 -1.90
N ALA A 9 26.89 0.85 -2.84
CA ALA A 9 26.51 1.19 -4.21
C ALA A 9 25.68 0.07 -4.88
N LYS A 10 26.09 -1.21 -4.71
CA LYS A 10 25.34 -2.36 -5.21
C LYS A 10 23.95 -2.44 -4.58
N ALA A 11 23.85 -2.26 -3.27
CA ALA A 11 22.55 -2.32 -2.58
C ALA A 11 21.60 -1.20 -3.04
N VAL A 12 22.12 0.02 -3.21
CA VAL A 12 21.32 1.15 -3.74
C VAL A 12 20.90 0.90 -5.18
N ALA A 13 21.78 0.36 -6.04
CA ALA A 13 21.42 0.01 -7.42
C ALA A 13 20.30 -1.05 -7.46
N ASN A 14 20.37 -2.08 -6.61
CA ASN A 14 19.31 -3.08 -6.49
C ASN A 14 18.00 -2.45 -5.98
N SER A 15 18.05 -1.59 -4.96
CA SER A 15 16.87 -0.90 -4.43
C SER A 15 16.21 -0.03 -5.51
N ARG A 16 17.01 0.70 -6.28
CA ARG A 16 16.53 1.51 -7.42
C ARG A 16 15.84 0.65 -8.46
N LYS A 17 16.45 -0.49 -8.84
CA LYS A 17 15.86 -1.42 -9.81
C LYS A 17 14.56 -2.06 -9.31
N ALA A 18 14.48 -2.40 -8.03
CA ALA A 18 13.27 -2.90 -7.42
C ALA A 18 12.15 -1.84 -7.42
N SER A 19 12.48 -0.58 -7.12
CA SER A 19 11.55 0.55 -7.16
C SER A 19 11.02 0.81 -8.58
N GLU A 20 11.89 0.80 -9.59
CA GLU A 20 11.48 0.92 -11.01
C GLU A 20 10.45 -0.15 -11.40
N ASN A 21 10.74 -1.43 -11.08
CA ASN A 21 9.83 -2.53 -11.38
C ASN A 21 8.50 -2.37 -10.64
N TYR A 22 8.54 -1.99 -9.36
CA TYR A 22 7.34 -1.79 -8.56
C TYR A 22 6.49 -0.63 -9.08
N ARG A 23 7.09 0.51 -9.42
CA ARG A 23 6.38 1.65 -10.00
C ARG A 23 5.76 1.32 -11.36
N ALA A 24 6.49 0.59 -12.19
CA ALA A 24 5.96 0.13 -13.48
C ALA A 24 4.74 -0.80 -13.32
N GLN A 25 4.74 -1.73 -12.33
CA GLN A 25 3.58 -2.56 -12.06
C GLN A 25 2.42 -1.77 -11.45
N LEU A 26 2.70 -0.80 -10.58
CA LEU A 26 1.70 0.05 -9.96
C LEU A 26 0.91 0.85 -10.99
N ALA A 27 1.60 1.44 -11.96
CA ALA A 27 0.99 2.17 -13.07
C ALA A 27 0.03 1.30 -13.92
N LEU A 28 0.32 0.00 -14.03
CA LEU A 28 -0.56 -0.95 -14.73
C LEU A 28 -1.79 -1.37 -13.91
N ARG A 29 -1.76 -1.25 -12.59
CA ARG A 29 -2.90 -1.59 -11.71
C ARG A 29 -4.10 -0.68 -11.92
N LYS A 30 -3.96 0.42 -12.61
CA LYS A 30 -5.09 1.24 -13.03
C LYS A 30 -6.05 0.46 -13.94
N ASP A 31 -5.52 -0.42 -14.79
CA ASP A 31 -6.30 -1.12 -15.82
C ASP A 31 -6.33 -2.65 -15.61
N HIS A 32 -5.52 -3.19 -14.68
CA HIS A 32 -5.34 -4.62 -14.48
C HIS A 32 -5.44 -5.00 -13.01
N ASP A 33 -6.19 -6.04 -12.70
CA ASP A 33 -6.38 -6.55 -11.34
C ASP A 33 -5.73 -7.94 -11.18
N PRO A 34 -4.46 -8.01 -10.77
CA PRO A 34 -3.85 -9.29 -10.44
C PRO A 34 -4.58 -9.92 -9.25
N VAL A 35 -4.85 -11.22 -9.36
CA VAL A 35 -5.44 -11.96 -8.24
C VAL A 35 -4.42 -12.06 -7.11
N THR A 36 -4.77 -11.53 -5.95
CA THR A 36 -3.87 -11.48 -4.79
C THR A 36 -4.58 -11.90 -3.50
N SER A 37 -3.85 -11.96 -2.42
CA SER A 37 -4.36 -12.17 -1.07
C SER A 37 -3.68 -11.20 -0.10
N LEU A 38 -4.28 -10.99 1.07
CA LEU A 38 -3.66 -10.15 2.12
C LEU A 38 -2.29 -10.69 2.55
N THR A 39 -2.09 -12.00 2.47
CA THR A 39 -0.78 -12.62 2.75
C THR A 39 0.25 -12.23 1.69
N ASN A 40 -0.12 -12.21 0.41
CA ASN A 40 0.78 -11.77 -0.66
C ASN A 40 1.12 -10.28 -0.53
N GLU A 41 0.16 -9.43 -0.18
CA GLU A 41 0.40 -8.01 0.07
C GLU A 41 1.32 -7.81 1.30
N LEU A 42 1.18 -8.64 2.34
CA LEU A 42 2.11 -8.64 3.48
C LEU A 42 3.54 -9.02 3.06
N TYR A 43 3.71 -10.01 2.16
CA TYR A 43 5.03 -10.32 1.61
C TYR A 43 5.62 -9.15 0.83
N ALA A 44 4.81 -8.40 0.07
CA ALA A 44 5.27 -7.19 -0.61
C ALA A 44 5.80 -6.16 0.40
N LEU A 45 5.12 -6.00 1.54
CA LEU A 45 5.57 -5.15 2.64
C LEU A 45 6.93 -5.59 3.20
N PHE A 46 7.13 -6.89 3.44
CA PHE A 46 8.43 -7.40 3.89
C PHE A 46 9.53 -7.18 2.85
N MET A 47 9.25 -7.39 1.57
CA MET A 47 10.23 -7.20 0.51
C MET A 47 10.68 -5.74 0.42
N CYS A 48 9.79 -4.78 0.56
CA CYS A 48 10.16 -3.36 0.48
C CYS A 48 10.90 -2.84 1.72
N HIS A 49 10.62 -3.37 2.91
CA HIS A 49 11.21 -2.88 4.16
C HIS A 49 12.39 -3.71 4.65
N LEU A 50 12.38 -5.04 4.48
CA LEU A 50 13.42 -5.92 5.01
C LEU A 50 14.43 -6.37 3.97
N MET A 51 14.04 -6.42 2.71
CA MET A 51 14.86 -6.95 1.62
C MET A 51 15.31 -5.87 0.63
N ALA A 52 14.97 -4.60 0.88
CA ALA A 52 15.42 -3.48 0.04
C ALA A 52 16.94 -3.53 -0.17
N GLY A 53 17.38 -3.40 -1.43
CA GLY A 53 18.79 -3.52 -1.80
C GLY A 53 19.30 -4.94 -2.08
N SER A 54 18.48 -5.98 -1.87
CA SER A 54 18.82 -7.35 -2.22
C SER A 54 18.48 -7.68 -3.68
N GLU A 55 19.12 -8.73 -4.23
CA GLU A 55 18.76 -9.28 -5.54
C GLU A 55 17.39 -9.97 -5.50
N GLU A 56 16.98 -10.48 -4.35
CA GLU A 56 15.67 -11.07 -4.11
C GLU A 56 14.55 -10.04 -4.29
N ALA A 57 14.73 -8.80 -3.79
CA ALA A 57 13.76 -7.74 -4.00
C ALA A 57 13.63 -7.35 -5.48
N VAL A 58 14.73 -7.31 -6.21
CA VAL A 58 14.72 -7.07 -7.67
C VAL A 58 13.96 -8.19 -8.40
N LYS A 59 14.24 -9.46 -8.08
CA LYS A 59 13.56 -10.61 -8.66
C LYS A 59 12.07 -10.60 -8.34
N TYR A 60 11.72 -10.34 -7.08
CA TYR A 60 10.34 -10.29 -6.62
C TYR A 60 9.53 -9.22 -7.37
N THR A 61 10.02 -7.99 -7.42
CA THR A 61 9.32 -6.88 -8.08
C THR A 61 9.23 -7.07 -9.59
N LYS A 62 10.22 -7.73 -10.22
CA LYS A 62 10.15 -8.14 -11.62
C LYS A 62 9.01 -9.14 -11.86
N LEU A 63 8.88 -10.15 -11.00
CA LEU A 63 7.78 -11.14 -11.10
C LEU A 63 6.42 -10.48 -10.91
N LEU A 64 6.28 -9.55 -9.94
CA LEU A 64 5.04 -8.78 -9.78
C LEU A 64 4.67 -8.01 -11.06
N LEU A 65 5.64 -7.39 -11.71
CA LEU A 65 5.42 -6.67 -12.97
C LEU A 65 4.98 -7.63 -14.10
N GLU A 66 5.57 -8.81 -14.17
CA GLU A 66 5.19 -9.84 -15.15
C GLU A 66 3.78 -10.38 -14.91
N ASP A 67 3.39 -10.53 -13.66
CA ASP A 67 2.06 -11.02 -13.26
C ASP A 67 0.97 -9.98 -13.56
N VAL A 68 1.20 -8.70 -13.23
CA VAL A 68 0.25 -7.63 -13.53
C VAL A 68 0.02 -7.51 -15.04
N LYS A 69 1.06 -7.64 -15.88
CA LYS A 69 0.93 -7.61 -17.35
C LYS A 69 0.03 -8.72 -17.90
N LYS A 70 -0.11 -9.84 -17.20
CA LYS A 70 -0.94 -10.99 -17.58
C LYS A 70 -2.31 -10.97 -16.90
N ALA A 71 -2.50 -10.09 -15.94
CA ALA A 71 -3.74 -10.01 -15.19
C ALA A 71 -4.90 -9.55 -16.06
N PRO A 72 -6.14 -9.95 -15.75
CA PRO A 72 -7.32 -9.48 -16.46
C PRO A 72 -7.49 -7.96 -16.27
N LYS A 73 -8.32 -7.37 -17.12
CA LYS A 73 -8.77 -5.98 -16.93
C LYS A 73 -9.49 -5.87 -15.60
N GLY A 74 -9.30 -4.73 -14.93
CA GLY A 74 -9.91 -4.45 -13.65
C GLY A 74 -11.42 -4.26 -13.75
N GLU A 75 -12.15 -5.01 -12.93
CA GLU A 75 -13.60 -4.89 -12.76
C GLU A 75 -13.95 -4.84 -11.27
N GLY A 76 -15.09 -4.25 -10.92
CA GLY A 76 -15.55 -4.18 -9.54
C GLY A 76 -15.08 -2.94 -8.78
N LEU A 77 -14.88 -3.06 -7.48
CA LEU A 77 -14.50 -1.97 -6.58
C LEU A 77 -13.00 -2.01 -6.27
N HIS A 78 -12.36 -0.85 -6.33
CA HIS A 78 -10.93 -0.69 -6.15
C HIS A 78 -10.63 0.26 -5.00
N VAL A 79 -9.69 -0.10 -4.14
CA VAL A 79 -9.33 0.73 -2.98
C VAL A 79 -7.84 0.95 -2.84
N LEU A 80 -7.50 2.14 -2.33
CA LEU A 80 -6.22 2.41 -1.71
C LEU A 80 -6.25 1.88 -0.28
N TRP A 81 -5.34 0.96 0.04
CA TRP A 81 -5.11 0.55 1.41
C TRP A 81 -4.04 1.44 2.06
N MET A 82 -4.30 1.90 3.27
CA MET A 82 -3.35 2.73 4.02
C MET A 82 -2.93 2.05 5.31
N HIS A 83 -1.62 1.98 5.55
CA HIS A 83 -0.96 1.32 6.67
C HIS A 83 -0.89 -0.21 6.52
N ILE A 84 -0.59 -0.94 7.63
CA ILE A 84 -0.49 -2.41 7.62
C ILE A 84 -1.84 -3.06 7.32
N MET A 85 -1.80 -4.27 6.79
CA MET A 85 -3.01 -5.07 6.53
C MET A 85 -3.25 -6.07 7.65
N PRO A 86 -4.46 -6.13 8.22
CA PRO A 86 -4.81 -7.08 9.27
C PRO A 86 -5.10 -8.47 8.67
N PHE A 87 -4.09 -9.11 8.11
CA PHE A 87 -4.16 -10.37 7.37
C PHE A 87 -4.62 -11.59 8.21
N LEU A 88 -4.75 -11.43 9.53
CA LEU A 88 -5.28 -12.46 10.42
C LEU A 88 -6.80 -12.36 10.64
N GLN A 89 -7.44 -11.25 10.25
CA GLN A 89 -8.86 -11.01 10.45
C GLN A 89 -9.71 -11.63 9.34
N GLU A 90 -10.56 -12.60 9.67
CA GLU A 90 -11.37 -13.30 8.68
C GLU A 90 -12.30 -12.37 7.87
N PRO A 91 -13.03 -11.39 8.44
CA PRO A 91 -13.86 -10.50 7.64
C PRO A 91 -13.10 -9.70 6.57
N VAL A 92 -11.83 -9.34 6.85
CA VAL A 92 -10.98 -8.63 5.88
C VAL A 92 -10.54 -9.59 4.78
N LYS A 93 -10.20 -10.84 5.11
CA LYS A 93 -9.87 -11.87 4.12
C LYS A 93 -11.05 -12.17 3.19
N GLU A 94 -12.27 -12.28 3.73
CA GLU A 94 -13.49 -12.52 2.95
C GLU A 94 -13.79 -11.44 1.92
N VAL A 95 -13.31 -10.23 2.16
CA VAL A 95 -13.48 -9.12 1.22
C VAL A 95 -12.37 -9.08 0.18
N PHE A 96 -11.12 -9.24 0.60
CA PHE A 96 -9.97 -8.93 -0.24
C PHE A 96 -9.24 -10.14 -0.82
N ASN A 97 -9.25 -11.31 -0.15
CA ASN A 97 -8.56 -12.47 -0.68
C ASN A 97 -9.16 -12.88 -2.02
N TYR A 98 -8.28 -13.06 -2.99
CA TYR A 98 -8.64 -13.45 -4.35
C TYR A 98 -9.64 -12.52 -5.02
N ASN A 99 -9.61 -11.24 -4.64
CA ASN A 99 -10.47 -10.18 -5.21
C ASN A 99 -11.97 -10.48 -5.12
N GLN A 100 -12.43 -11.05 -4.02
CA GLN A 100 -13.82 -11.52 -3.93
C GLN A 100 -14.86 -10.41 -3.97
N LYS A 101 -14.61 -9.28 -3.30
CA LYS A 101 -15.56 -8.15 -3.23
C LYS A 101 -14.93 -6.81 -3.57
N MET A 102 -13.67 -6.60 -3.17
CA MET A 102 -12.89 -5.42 -3.47
C MET A 102 -11.45 -5.80 -3.81
N HIS A 103 -10.78 -4.93 -4.57
CA HIS A 103 -9.39 -5.09 -4.99
C HIS A 103 -8.53 -4.02 -4.35
N ILE A 104 -7.40 -4.39 -3.75
CA ILE A 104 -6.40 -3.43 -3.31
C ILE A 104 -5.50 -3.10 -4.49
N ARG A 105 -5.65 -1.92 -5.08
CA ARG A 105 -4.79 -1.46 -6.19
C ARG A 105 -3.46 -0.92 -5.72
N ALA A 106 -3.44 -0.30 -4.55
CA ALA A 106 -2.23 0.24 -3.96
C ALA A 106 -2.26 0.18 -2.44
N CYS A 107 -1.06 0.14 -1.83
CA CYS A 107 -0.87 0.32 -0.40
C CYS A 107 0.17 1.41 -0.18
N ASP A 108 -0.16 2.44 0.61
CA ASP A 108 0.73 3.56 0.88
C ASP A 108 2.05 3.11 1.53
N PHE A 109 1.97 2.14 2.43
CA PHE A 109 3.12 1.63 3.16
C PHE A 109 4.08 0.82 2.28
N ILE A 110 3.55 0.08 1.29
CA ILE A 110 4.38 -0.65 0.31
C ILE A 110 4.97 0.34 -0.70
N ALA A 111 4.17 1.27 -1.21
CA ALA A 111 4.60 2.26 -2.18
C ALA A 111 5.71 3.17 -1.63
N ASP A 112 5.64 3.53 -0.35
CA ASP A 112 6.70 4.27 0.34
C ASP A 112 8.01 3.47 0.40
N GLY A 113 7.96 2.18 0.63
CA GLY A 113 9.13 1.31 0.64
C GLY A 113 9.84 1.20 -0.72
N PHE A 114 9.10 1.40 -1.82
CA PHE A 114 9.62 1.38 -3.19
C PHE A 114 9.62 2.79 -3.84
N GLN A 115 10.07 3.80 -3.09
CA GLN A 115 10.25 5.16 -3.62
C GLN A 115 11.30 5.20 -4.72
N GLU A 116 11.12 6.12 -5.65
CA GLU A 116 12.16 6.48 -6.62
C GLU A 116 13.32 7.18 -5.93
N MET A 117 14.52 6.97 -6.45
CA MET A 117 15.76 7.59 -5.99
C MET A 117 16.46 8.24 -7.18
N HIS A 118 16.63 9.57 -7.15
CA HIS A 118 17.09 10.35 -8.30
C HIS A 118 18.59 10.68 -8.23
N HIS A 119 19.18 10.71 -7.02
CA HIS A 119 20.61 11.00 -6.86
C HIS A 119 21.48 9.84 -7.31
N GLU A 120 22.55 10.11 -8.05
CA GLU A 120 23.49 9.08 -8.51
C GLU A 120 24.37 8.57 -7.35
N ASP A 121 24.82 9.47 -6.49
CA ASP A 121 25.56 9.10 -5.27
C ASP A 121 24.68 8.22 -4.36
N PRO A 122 25.20 7.05 -3.92
CA PRO A 122 24.42 6.11 -3.14
C PRO A 122 24.01 6.64 -1.75
N TYR A 123 24.80 7.50 -1.13
CA TYR A 123 24.45 8.07 0.17
C TYR A 123 23.41 9.17 0.04
N GLU A 124 23.51 10.00 -1.00
CA GLU A 124 22.49 11.00 -1.31
C GLU A 124 21.16 10.34 -1.67
N ALA A 125 21.18 9.25 -2.47
CA ALA A 125 19.98 8.48 -2.80
C ALA A 125 19.30 7.84 -1.56
N MET A 126 20.10 7.34 -0.62
CA MET A 126 19.58 6.84 0.66
C MET A 126 19.00 7.97 1.51
N ALA A 127 19.67 9.11 1.57
CA ALA A 127 19.18 10.29 2.29
C ALA A 127 17.88 10.83 1.69
N GLU A 128 17.79 10.90 0.36
CA GLU A 128 16.56 11.26 -0.37
C GLU A 128 15.39 10.36 0.04
N LYS A 129 15.58 9.04 0.02
CA LYS A 129 14.56 8.07 0.44
C LYS A 129 14.13 8.26 1.90
N MET A 130 15.06 8.57 2.79
CA MET A 130 14.75 8.81 4.21
C MET A 130 13.96 10.11 4.42
N VAL A 131 14.34 11.18 3.70
CA VAL A 131 13.66 12.49 3.79
C VAL A 131 12.24 12.42 3.20
N ASN A 132 12.08 11.70 2.10
CA ASN A 132 10.80 11.58 1.40
C ASN A 132 9.87 10.51 2.01
N CYS A 133 10.32 9.74 3.00
CA CYS A 133 9.47 8.75 3.67
C CYS A 133 8.25 9.43 4.31
N ILE A 134 7.06 9.01 3.91
CA ILE A 134 5.79 9.61 4.34
C ILE A 134 5.52 9.44 5.84
N TYR A 135 6.26 8.56 6.50
CA TYR A 135 6.17 8.32 7.94
C TYR A 135 7.20 9.13 8.75
N ASN A 136 8.15 9.79 8.09
CA ASN A 136 9.15 10.67 8.74
C ASN A 136 8.74 12.15 8.71
N GLY A 137 7.78 12.52 7.87
CA GLY A 137 7.30 13.88 7.70
C GLY A 137 6.09 14.21 8.57
N ASN A 138 5.50 15.35 8.28
CA ASN A 138 4.21 15.74 8.86
C ASN A 138 3.05 15.05 8.12
N VAL A 139 1.84 15.13 8.69
CA VAL A 139 0.65 14.48 8.12
C VAL A 139 0.33 14.92 6.69
N ASN A 140 0.66 16.16 6.30
CA ASN A 140 0.37 16.65 4.94
C ASN A 140 1.17 15.88 3.88
N GLN A 141 2.41 15.51 4.17
CA GLN A 141 3.22 14.69 3.26
C GLN A 141 2.54 13.34 2.98
N ARG A 142 2.00 12.70 4.02
CA ARG A 142 1.25 11.45 3.88
C ARG A 142 -0.08 11.63 3.15
N ILE A 143 -0.79 12.73 3.40
CA ILE A 143 -2.04 13.07 2.70
C ILE A 143 -1.78 13.24 1.20
N GLU A 144 -0.79 14.04 0.82
CA GLU A 144 -0.46 14.27 -0.60
C GLU A 144 0.00 12.98 -1.29
N ALA A 145 0.81 12.15 -0.63
CA ALA A 145 1.19 10.84 -1.16
C ALA A 145 -0.03 9.93 -1.39
N ALA A 146 -0.98 9.90 -0.45
CA ALA A 146 -2.21 9.13 -0.59
C ALA A 146 -3.08 9.63 -1.75
N LYS A 147 -3.24 10.95 -1.91
CA LYS A 147 -3.98 11.55 -3.04
C LYS A 147 -3.35 11.20 -4.38
N ASN A 148 -2.03 11.33 -4.49
CA ASN A 148 -1.31 11.02 -5.71
C ASN A 148 -1.45 9.54 -6.06
N LEU A 149 -1.28 8.66 -5.07
CA LEU A 149 -1.39 7.21 -5.24
C LEU A 149 -2.81 6.79 -5.65
N ALA A 150 -3.84 7.37 -5.01
CA ALA A 150 -5.23 7.13 -5.35
C ALA A 150 -5.55 7.54 -6.79
N LYS A 151 -5.05 8.69 -7.23
CA LYS A 151 -5.22 9.18 -8.60
C LYS A 151 -4.45 8.33 -9.63
N GLU A 152 -3.20 7.95 -9.30
CA GLU A 152 -2.37 7.11 -10.17
C GLU A 152 -3.01 5.76 -10.43
N THR A 153 -3.63 5.16 -9.40
CA THR A 153 -4.21 3.82 -9.46
C THR A 153 -5.73 3.80 -9.71
N ASP A 154 -6.37 4.96 -9.85
CA ASP A 154 -7.80 5.11 -10.17
C ASP A 154 -8.70 4.26 -9.27
N VAL A 155 -8.69 4.57 -7.97
CA VAL A 155 -9.46 3.85 -6.97
C VAL A 155 -10.81 4.49 -6.66
N ASP A 156 -11.79 3.68 -6.32
CA ASP A 156 -13.14 4.11 -5.95
C ASP A 156 -13.23 4.63 -4.49
N GLY A 157 -12.25 4.25 -3.63
CA GLY A 157 -12.22 4.65 -2.24
C GLY A 157 -10.90 4.35 -1.54
N ALA A 158 -10.78 4.73 -0.27
CA ALA A 158 -9.63 4.44 0.55
C ALA A 158 -10.02 3.79 1.89
N ILE A 159 -9.19 2.85 2.35
CA ILE A 159 -9.32 2.25 3.69
C ILE A 159 -8.04 2.52 4.46
N LEU A 160 -8.16 3.27 5.55
CA LEU A 160 -7.07 3.51 6.48
C LEU A 160 -7.20 2.58 7.68
N PHE A 161 -6.27 1.63 7.81
CA PHE A 161 -6.24 0.76 8.97
C PHE A 161 -5.54 1.44 10.14
N ALA A 162 -6.32 1.87 11.13
CA ALA A 162 -5.84 2.51 12.34
C ALA A 162 -5.48 1.47 13.41
N HIS A 163 -4.31 0.82 13.26
CA HIS A 163 -3.82 -0.16 14.22
C HIS A 163 -3.63 0.46 15.61
N TRP A 164 -4.22 -0.14 16.62
CA TRP A 164 -4.25 0.39 18.00
C TRP A 164 -2.87 0.66 18.61
N GLY A 165 -1.86 -0.11 18.21
CA GLY A 165 -0.48 0.12 18.64
C GLY A 165 0.24 1.27 17.95
N CYS A 166 -0.32 1.86 16.88
CA CYS A 166 0.35 2.88 16.07
C CYS A 166 -0.18 4.29 16.34
N LYS A 167 0.44 5.02 17.26
CA LYS A 167 0.06 6.41 17.60
C LYS A 167 0.09 7.35 16.39
N GLY A 168 1.06 7.19 15.50
CA GLY A 168 1.20 8.03 14.31
C GLY A 168 0.03 7.88 13.35
N THR A 169 -0.43 6.65 13.10
CA THR A 169 -1.57 6.41 12.21
C THR A 169 -2.88 6.82 12.87
N ILE A 170 -3.12 6.45 14.13
CA ILE A 170 -4.36 6.83 14.86
C ILE A 170 -4.48 8.35 14.95
N GLY A 171 -3.40 9.04 15.36
CA GLY A 171 -3.41 10.49 15.52
C GLY A 171 -3.65 11.26 14.23
N ALA A 172 -3.25 10.69 13.08
CA ALA A 172 -3.42 11.31 11.76
C ALA A 172 -4.73 10.91 11.06
N SER A 173 -5.41 9.85 11.49
CA SER A 173 -6.48 9.19 10.74
C SER A 173 -7.63 10.11 10.34
N SER A 174 -8.14 10.94 11.26
CA SER A 174 -9.23 11.87 10.97
C SER A 174 -8.83 12.97 9.99
N LEU A 175 -7.60 13.48 10.08
CA LEU A 175 -7.09 14.51 9.15
C LEU A 175 -6.93 13.93 7.73
N ILE A 176 -6.39 12.72 7.62
CA ILE A 176 -6.24 12.02 6.35
C ILE A 176 -7.62 11.78 5.73
N LYS A 177 -8.55 11.16 6.48
CA LYS A 177 -9.92 10.90 6.02
C LYS A 177 -10.58 12.18 5.52
N SER A 178 -10.64 13.24 6.34
CA SER A 178 -11.29 14.49 5.96
C SER A 178 -10.68 15.14 4.73
N SER A 179 -9.36 15.00 4.54
CA SER A 179 -8.68 15.54 3.36
C SER A 179 -8.97 14.76 2.08
N LEU A 180 -9.01 13.43 2.15
CA LEU A 180 -9.35 12.59 1.00
C LEU A 180 -10.82 12.75 0.60
N GLU A 181 -11.74 12.79 1.58
CA GLU A 181 -13.18 13.00 1.33
C GLU A 181 -13.48 14.39 0.75
N LYS A 182 -12.73 15.41 1.15
CA LYS A 182 -12.84 16.77 0.56
C LYS A 182 -12.50 16.76 -0.94
N ASP A 183 -11.60 15.89 -1.37
CA ASP A 183 -11.23 15.71 -2.77
C ASP A 183 -12.13 14.68 -3.51
N GLY A 184 -13.21 14.24 -2.86
CA GLY A 184 -14.21 13.35 -3.44
C GLY A 184 -13.88 11.86 -3.33
N LEU A 185 -12.83 11.46 -2.57
CA LEU A 185 -12.47 10.07 -2.36
C LEU A 185 -13.12 9.52 -1.07
N PRO A 186 -14.17 8.69 -1.14
CA PRO A 186 -14.75 8.05 0.03
C PRO A 186 -13.70 7.32 0.85
N THR A 187 -13.64 7.57 2.17
CA THR A 187 -12.58 7.03 3.00
C THR A 187 -13.13 6.41 4.28
N MET A 188 -12.83 5.14 4.51
CA MET A 188 -13.14 4.44 5.75
C MET A 188 -11.92 4.38 6.67
N ILE A 189 -12.10 4.68 7.96
CA ILE A 189 -11.14 4.33 9.00
C ILE A 189 -11.58 2.98 9.57
N LEU A 190 -10.78 1.94 9.40
CA LEU A 190 -10.95 0.64 10.03
C LEU A 190 -9.94 0.55 11.17
N ASP A 191 -10.42 0.59 12.41
CA ASP A 191 -9.56 0.47 13.57
C ASP A 191 -9.58 -0.95 14.16
N GLY A 192 -8.46 -1.36 14.73
CA GLY A 192 -8.34 -2.69 15.30
C GLY A 192 -6.90 -3.07 15.68
N ASP A 193 -6.74 -4.29 16.14
CA ASP A 193 -5.44 -4.89 16.38
C ASP A 193 -5.03 -5.74 15.17
N GLY A 194 -4.00 -5.31 14.45
CA GLY A 194 -3.47 -6.04 13.30
C GLY A 194 -2.61 -7.26 13.66
N CYS A 195 -2.28 -7.43 14.95
CA CYS A 195 -1.37 -8.48 15.42
C CYS A 195 -2.10 -9.61 16.19
N ASN A 196 -3.18 -9.27 16.90
CA ASN A 196 -3.96 -10.24 17.69
C ASN A 196 -5.44 -10.21 17.28
N PRO A 197 -5.92 -11.21 16.52
CA PRO A 197 -7.31 -11.25 16.07
C PRO A 197 -8.31 -11.36 17.23
N ALA A 198 -7.91 -11.89 18.38
CA ALA A 198 -8.79 -12.00 19.55
C ALA A 198 -9.22 -10.66 20.15
N ASN A 199 -8.51 -9.58 19.84
CA ASN A 199 -8.82 -8.22 20.29
C ASN A 199 -9.84 -7.50 19.38
N THR A 200 -10.25 -8.11 18.27
CA THR A 200 -11.14 -7.48 17.28
C THR A 200 -12.44 -8.26 17.17
N SER A 201 -13.56 -7.55 17.09
CA SER A 201 -14.87 -8.17 16.85
C SER A 201 -15.11 -8.35 15.36
N ASP A 202 -15.12 -9.58 14.86
CA ASP A 202 -15.36 -9.91 13.46
C ASP A 202 -16.70 -9.36 12.95
N GLY A 203 -17.76 -9.41 13.76
CA GLY A 203 -19.06 -8.87 13.39
C GLY A 203 -19.05 -7.35 13.16
N GLN A 204 -18.29 -6.60 13.97
CA GLN A 204 -18.16 -5.16 13.78
C GLN A 204 -17.36 -4.83 12.51
N VAL A 205 -16.27 -5.54 12.28
CA VAL A 205 -15.44 -5.38 11.07
C VAL A 205 -16.25 -5.70 9.82
N SER A 206 -16.96 -6.83 9.81
CA SER A 206 -17.83 -7.26 8.70
C SER A 206 -18.90 -6.22 8.39
N THR A 207 -19.62 -5.73 9.39
CA THR A 207 -20.68 -4.71 9.21
C THR A 207 -20.12 -3.42 8.61
N ARG A 208 -18.96 -2.96 9.07
CA ARG A 208 -18.33 -1.73 8.56
C ARG A 208 -17.82 -1.88 7.13
N LEU A 209 -17.21 -3.01 6.81
CA LEU A 209 -16.76 -3.31 5.46
C LEU A 209 -17.94 -3.41 4.50
N GLN A 210 -19.03 -4.08 4.89
CA GLN A 210 -20.22 -4.19 4.07
C GLN A 210 -20.87 -2.83 3.80
N ALA A 211 -21.02 -1.97 4.81
CA ALA A 211 -21.53 -0.62 4.64
C ALA A 211 -20.66 0.23 3.70
N PHE A 212 -19.33 0.05 3.75
CA PHE A 212 -18.41 0.75 2.86
C PHE A 212 -18.53 0.26 1.42
N ILE A 213 -18.67 -1.04 1.20
CA ILE A 213 -18.93 -1.64 -0.13
C ILE A 213 -20.21 -1.05 -0.73
N GLU A 214 -21.34 -1.10 0.00
CA GLU A 214 -22.62 -0.56 -0.46
C GLU A 214 -22.54 0.94 -0.81
N MET A 215 -21.80 1.71 -0.04
CA MET A 215 -21.57 3.13 -0.34
C MET A 215 -20.80 3.33 -1.64
N LEU A 216 -19.74 2.54 -1.88
CA LEU A 216 -18.94 2.62 -3.12
C LEU A 216 -19.72 2.14 -4.34
N GLU A 217 -20.50 1.06 -4.21
CA GLU A 217 -21.38 0.55 -5.28
C GLU A 217 -22.41 1.60 -5.71
N LYS A 218 -23.03 2.26 -4.73
CA LYS A 218 -23.97 3.34 -5.00
C LYS A 218 -23.30 4.51 -5.71
N ALA A 219 -22.15 4.98 -5.23
CA ALA A 219 -21.41 6.08 -5.85
C ALA A 219 -20.95 5.76 -7.29
N LYS A 220 -20.70 4.50 -7.60
CA LYS A 220 -20.28 4.05 -8.94
C LYS A 220 -21.47 3.91 -9.92
N SER A 221 -22.70 3.80 -9.40
CA SER A 221 -23.93 3.66 -10.20
C SER A 221 -24.61 4.99 -10.54
N GLU A 222 -24.25 6.08 -9.86
CA GLU A 222 -24.71 7.46 -10.08
C GLU A 222 -23.84 8.17 -11.11
#